data_01422592e0ae04ba42f9820fc347ac62
#
_entry.id   01422592e0ae04ba42f9820fc347ac62
#
_cell.length_a   1.000
_cell.length_b   1.000
_cell.length_c   1.000
_cell.angle_alpha   90.00
_cell.angle_beta   90.00
_cell.angle_gamma   90.00
#
_symmetry.space_group_name_H-M   'P 1'
#
loop_
_entity.id
_entity.type
_entity.pdbx_description
1 polymer ?
#
loop_
_entity_poly.entity_id
_entity_poly.type
_entity_poly.pdbx_seq_one_letter_code
_entity_poly.pdbx_strand_id
1 'polypeptide(L)'
;MESFYPLKNPRPWPIDAAHPGRPANEDKTVLFLGAGASFHEIVPIQSRLLECASAFCAHSRTEIDLPKDWAEIAEFLERLAPGVPIAERSLEDCLTFLDKADVAQEVVAGTGPKNSRGPRRALLNCIGNVLDASQDGTLKPFLNDRERAAQRADSPMTRLGRFLTTRANLGERDRWSVVSTNWDTTLDRAFGRGPIAPVVDYCTYTIPWERYYRTKDQDEDGAVEDVPSVWKRPLKQPTVKFLKLHGSLNWLWCPTCSRLFVSPIWNIGLRGTAPSGLEPSRRLYCPECRPSDGTTVTEPLLREVLVTPTMIKRLDMVHLKMIWYNALVEISQARRVVFVGYSAPPADYEVRYMLAKAFASGNRGREVLVVTTPTDADALRQNYQRLIGGTVHVSTDGVEGLVEKIVAGTSGL
;
A
#
# COMPACT_ATOMS: atom_id res chain seq x y z
N MET A 1 -33.00 21.44 -4.44
CA MET A 1 -31.53 21.35 -4.31
C MET A 1 -31.22 21.36 -2.82
N GLU A 2 -31.43 20.22 -2.18
CA GLU A 2 -31.05 20.05 -0.78
C GLU A 2 -29.55 19.78 -0.72
N SER A 3 -28.87 20.55 0.12
CA SER A 3 -27.42 20.57 0.22
C SER A 3 -26.87 19.19 0.56
N PHE A 4 -25.95 18.71 -0.21
CA PHE A 4 -25.29 17.40 -0.13
C PHE A 4 -24.38 17.21 1.09
N TYR A 5 -24.44 18.09 2.10
CA TYR A 5 -23.68 18.00 3.33
C TYR A 5 -24.52 18.29 4.55
N PRO A 6 -25.07 17.27 5.19
CA PRO A 6 -25.43 17.41 6.59
C PRO A 6 -24.17 17.21 7.43
N LEU A 7 -23.16 18.06 7.26
CA LEU A 7 -22.15 18.23 8.31
C LEU A 7 -22.72 19.12 9.42
N LYS A 8 -23.86 18.70 9.97
CA LYS A 8 -24.24 19.13 11.32
C LYS A 8 -23.28 18.42 12.28
N ASN A 9 -22.24 19.12 12.70
CA ASN A 9 -21.16 18.68 13.54
C ASN A 9 -20.42 17.48 12.93
N PRO A 10 -19.41 17.68 12.06
CA PRO A 10 -18.37 16.70 11.96
C PRO A 10 -17.85 16.60 13.38
N ARG A 11 -18.12 15.48 14.08
CA ARG A 11 -17.23 15.15 15.18
C ARG A 11 -15.85 15.25 14.54
N PRO A 12 -14.97 16.11 15.10
CA PRO A 12 -13.62 16.13 14.59
C PRO A 12 -13.26 14.66 14.50
N TRP A 13 -12.66 14.26 13.39
CA TRP A 13 -12.00 12.99 13.25
C TRP A 13 -11.52 12.58 14.63
N PRO A 14 -11.36 11.28 14.92
CA PRO A 14 -10.74 10.87 16.18
C PRO A 14 -9.28 11.39 16.26
N ILE A 15 -9.15 12.64 15.99
CA ILE A 15 -8.08 13.57 16.30
C ILE A 15 -7.92 13.68 17.82
N ASP A 16 -8.82 13.07 18.58
CA ASP A 16 -8.65 12.93 20.03
C ASP A 16 -7.36 12.23 20.43
N ALA A 17 -6.74 11.56 19.47
CA ALA A 17 -5.41 11.01 19.69
C ALA A 17 -4.28 12.01 19.47
N ALA A 18 -4.51 13.13 18.79
CA ALA A 18 -3.44 13.79 18.08
C ALA A 18 -3.13 15.20 18.52
N HIS A 19 -3.19 15.49 19.79
CA HIS A 19 -2.48 16.67 20.26
C HIS A 19 -0.97 16.36 20.27
N PRO A 20 -0.16 17.08 19.46
CA PRO A 20 1.28 17.13 19.68
C PRO A 20 1.47 17.62 21.12
N GLY A 21 1.89 16.75 22.03
CA GLY A 21 2.03 17.06 23.44
C GLY A 21 1.23 16.18 24.40
N ARG A 22 0.37 15.27 23.91
CA ARG A 22 -0.12 14.18 24.78
C ARG A 22 1.07 13.29 25.19
N PRO A 23 1.16 12.89 26.48
CA PRO A 23 2.17 11.93 26.89
C PRO A 23 2.05 10.68 26.00
N ALA A 24 3.22 10.13 25.65
CA ALA A 24 3.27 8.90 24.87
C ALA A 24 2.40 7.85 25.55
N ASN A 25 1.63 7.11 24.76
CA ASN A 25 1.00 5.90 25.26
C ASN A 25 2.13 4.89 25.52
N GLU A 26 2.43 4.62 26.80
CA GLU A 26 3.55 3.78 27.22
C GLU A 26 3.53 2.37 26.60
N ASP A 27 2.37 1.95 26.14
CA ASP A 27 2.17 0.64 25.53
C ASP A 27 2.10 0.64 23.99
N LYS A 28 2.22 1.81 23.34
CA LYS A 28 1.99 1.91 21.91
C LYS A 28 3.20 1.49 21.09
N THR A 29 2.98 0.53 20.20
CA THR A 29 3.96 0.06 19.21
C THR A 29 3.47 0.36 17.79
N VAL A 30 4.32 0.99 16.99
CA VAL A 30 4.11 1.19 15.55
C VAL A 30 5.02 0.26 14.78
N LEU A 31 4.44 -0.57 13.91
CA LEU A 31 5.16 -1.38 12.93
C LEU A 31 5.23 -0.60 11.62
N PHE A 32 6.44 -0.28 11.18
CA PHE A 32 6.67 0.42 9.91
C PHE A 32 7.20 -0.57 8.88
N LEU A 33 6.37 -0.90 7.87
CA LEU A 33 6.65 -1.94 6.89
C LEU A 33 7.10 -1.34 5.56
N GLY A 34 8.23 -1.79 5.05
CA GLY A 34 8.70 -1.54 3.69
C GLY A 34 8.71 -2.82 2.84
N ALA A 35 9.18 -2.72 1.61
CA ALA A 35 9.15 -3.81 0.62
C ALA A 35 9.77 -5.12 1.13
N GLY A 36 10.84 -5.04 1.93
CA GLY A 36 11.49 -6.23 2.50
C GLY A 36 10.61 -6.99 3.51
N ALA A 37 9.55 -6.39 4.05
CA ALA A 37 8.63 -7.07 4.97
C ALA A 37 7.84 -8.18 4.27
N SER A 38 7.51 -8.01 2.98
CA SER A 38 6.75 -8.97 2.18
C SER A 38 7.63 -9.95 1.40
N PHE A 39 8.95 -9.98 1.64
CA PHE A 39 9.89 -10.82 0.90
C PHE A 39 9.56 -12.32 1.01
N HIS A 40 9.13 -12.78 2.18
CA HIS A 40 8.74 -14.18 2.42
C HIS A 40 7.40 -14.58 1.79
N GLU A 41 6.67 -13.60 1.26
CA GLU A 41 5.42 -13.79 0.51
C GLU A 41 5.65 -13.86 -1.01
N ILE A 42 6.90 -14.02 -1.43
CA ILE A 42 7.32 -14.00 -2.85
C ILE A 42 7.11 -12.62 -3.52
N VAL A 43 6.85 -11.58 -2.77
CA VAL A 43 6.74 -10.23 -3.32
C VAL A 43 8.15 -9.72 -3.65
N PRO A 44 8.45 -9.42 -4.91
CA PRO A 44 9.76 -8.90 -5.27
C PRO A 44 10.05 -7.57 -4.56
N ILE A 45 11.26 -7.42 -4.05
CA ILE A 45 11.73 -6.13 -3.55
C ILE A 45 11.84 -5.12 -4.71
N GLN A 46 11.81 -3.85 -4.40
CA GLN A 46 11.74 -2.78 -5.39
C GLN A 46 12.83 -2.84 -6.47
N SER A 47 14.07 -3.17 -6.09
CA SER A 47 15.19 -3.32 -7.03
C SER A 47 15.04 -4.49 -8.02
N ARG A 48 14.14 -5.43 -7.75
CA ARG A 48 13.88 -6.60 -8.59
C ARG A 48 12.61 -6.47 -9.43
N LEU A 49 11.78 -5.46 -9.18
CA LEU A 49 10.47 -5.32 -9.82
C LEU A 49 10.55 -5.17 -11.33
N LEU A 50 11.49 -4.38 -11.86
CA LEU A 50 11.65 -4.21 -13.31
C LEU A 50 12.07 -5.52 -14.00
N GLU A 51 13.00 -6.26 -13.39
CA GLU A 51 13.47 -7.53 -13.92
C GLU A 51 12.36 -8.59 -13.89
N CYS A 52 11.64 -8.70 -12.77
CA CYS A 52 10.49 -9.58 -12.66
C CYS A 52 9.37 -9.20 -13.65
N ALA A 53 9.12 -7.89 -13.85
CA ALA A 53 8.15 -7.42 -14.82
C ALA A 53 8.57 -7.77 -16.26
N SER A 54 9.85 -7.61 -16.59
CA SER A 54 10.38 -8.02 -17.89
C SER A 54 10.13 -9.49 -18.18
N ALA A 55 10.49 -10.35 -17.24
CA ALA A 55 10.35 -11.79 -17.40
C ALA A 55 8.87 -12.25 -17.43
N PHE A 56 8.07 -11.72 -16.52
CA PHE A 56 6.66 -12.09 -16.37
C PHE A 56 5.79 -11.57 -17.54
N CYS A 57 5.85 -10.27 -17.83
CA CYS A 57 4.96 -9.64 -18.78
C CYS A 57 5.25 -10.09 -20.23
N ALA A 58 6.53 -10.34 -20.57
CA ALA A 58 6.90 -10.83 -21.90
C ALA A 58 6.31 -12.22 -22.23
N HIS A 59 6.04 -13.04 -21.20
CA HIS A 59 5.55 -14.42 -21.35
C HIS A 59 4.09 -14.61 -20.87
N SER A 60 3.47 -13.57 -20.35
CA SER A 60 2.11 -13.66 -19.81
C SER A 60 1.08 -13.83 -20.93
N ARG A 61 0.16 -14.78 -20.73
CA ARG A 61 -1.01 -14.99 -21.60
C ARG A 61 -2.29 -14.62 -20.86
N THR A 62 -2.32 -13.42 -20.27
CA THR A 62 -3.51 -12.91 -19.58
C THR A 62 -4.42 -12.17 -20.56
N GLU A 63 -5.67 -11.91 -20.14
CA GLU A 63 -6.63 -11.11 -20.91
C GLU A 63 -6.17 -9.65 -21.15
N ILE A 64 -5.23 -9.18 -20.35
CA ILE A 64 -4.56 -7.89 -20.52
C ILE A 64 -3.36 -8.13 -21.43
N ASP A 65 -3.17 -7.28 -22.44
CA ASP A 65 -2.03 -7.36 -23.35
C ASP A 65 -0.73 -6.88 -22.67
N LEU A 66 -0.31 -7.60 -21.62
CA LEU A 66 0.92 -7.31 -20.89
C LEU A 66 2.18 -7.34 -21.76
N PRO A 67 2.30 -8.24 -22.77
CA PRO A 67 3.42 -8.17 -23.71
C PRO A 67 3.48 -6.85 -24.48
N LYS A 68 2.35 -6.28 -24.86
CA LYS A 68 2.29 -4.98 -25.51
C LYS A 68 2.68 -3.84 -24.55
N ASP A 69 2.13 -3.83 -23.32
CA ASP A 69 2.51 -2.88 -22.29
C ASP A 69 4.02 -2.96 -22.02
N TRP A 70 4.57 -4.17 -21.92
CA TRP A 70 6.01 -4.34 -21.71
C TRP A 70 6.84 -3.87 -22.91
N ALA A 71 6.41 -4.13 -24.15
CA ALA A 71 7.10 -3.64 -25.34
C ALA A 71 7.20 -2.10 -25.37
N GLU A 72 6.13 -1.40 -24.98
CA GLU A 72 6.12 0.06 -24.87
C GLU A 72 7.12 0.55 -23.79
N ILE A 73 7.19 -0.14 -22.65
CA ILE A 73 8.15 0.18 -21.59
C ILE A 73 9.59 -0.10 -22.06
N ALA A 74 9.84 -1.25 -22.66
CA ALA A 74 11.17 -1.64 -23.13
C ALA A 74 11.71 -0.64 -24.15
N GLU A 75 10.87 -0.17 -25.07
CA GLU A 75 11.23 0.88 -26.02
C GLU A 75 11.54 2.21 -25.32
N PHE A 76 10.73 2.60 -24.35
CA PHE A 76 11.00 3.81 -23.54
C PHE A 76 12.33 3.70 -22.80
N LEU A 77 12.58 2.57 -22.13
CA LEU A 77 13.81 2.33 -21.37
C LEU A 77 15.05 2.34 -22.26
N GLU A 78 14.97 1.72 -23.45
CA GLU A 78 16.07 1.71 -24.39
C GLU A 78 16.39 3.11 -24.92
N ARG A 79 15.38 3.95 -25.17
CA ARG A 79 15.57 5.33 -25.55
C ARG A 79 16.13 6.21 -24.42
N LEU A 80 15.75 5.89 -23.17
CA LEU A 80 16.19 6.64 -21.98
C LEU A 80 17.69 6.41 -21.70
N ALA A 81 18.14 5.18 -21.80
CA ALA A 81 19.54 4.79 -21.57
C ALA A 81 19.90 3.59 -22.46
N PRO A 82 20.35 3.84 -23.71
CA PRO A 82 20.64 2.77 -24.66
C PRO A 82 21.69 1.80 -24.15
N GLY A 83 21.43 0.50 -24.33
CA GLY A 83 22.35 -0.58 -23.99
C GLY A 83 22.50 -0.89 -22.48
N VAL A 84 21.79 -0.20 -21.60
CA VAL A 84 21.81 -0.52 -20.16
C VAL A 84 20.89 -1.72 -19.90
N PRO A 85 21.38 -2.80 -19.28
CA PRO A 85 20.58 -3.97 -18.94
C PRO A 85 19.42 -3.63 -17.99
N ILE A 86 18.29 -4.32 -18.13
CA ILE A 86 17.10 -4.10 -17.26
C ILE A 86 17.44 -4.28 -15.77
N ALA A 87 18.30 -5.24 -15.42
CA ALA A 87 18.70 -5.50 -14.04
C ALA A 87 19.49 -4.36 -13.39
N GLU A 88 20.08 -3.47 -14.19
CA GLU A 88 20.85 -2.32 -13.72
C GLU A 88 20.03 -1.03 -13.68
N ARG A 89 18.76 -1.07 -14.12
CA ARG A 89 17.88 0.09 -14.17
C ARG A 89 17.15 0.27 -12.85
N SER A 90 17.06 1.53 -12.42
CA SER A 90 16.28 1.93 -11.25
C SER A 90 14.82 2.15 -11.63
N LEU A 91 13.91 1.45 -10.96
CA LEU A 91 12.47 1.70 -11.08
C LEU A 91 12.12 3.14 -10.63
N GLU A 92 12.79 3.62 -9.59
CA GLU A 92 12.60 4.97 -9.04
C GLU A 92 12.95 6.02 -10.08
N ASP A 93 14.08 5.87 -10.78
CA ASP A 93 14.50 6.81 -11.81
C ASP A 93 13.53 6.79 -12.99
N CYS A 94 13.15 5.61 -13.47
CA CYS A 94 12.19 5.47 -14.57
C CYS A 94 10.87 6.18 -14.27
N LEU A 95 10.29 5.95 -13.10
CA LEU A 95 9.06 6.60 -12.68
C LEU A 95 9.25 8.09 -12.42
N THR A 96 10.39 8.51 -11.85
CA THR A 96 10.70 9.92 -11.60
C THR A 96 10.80 10.69 -12.92
N PHE A 97 11.45 10.13 -13.94
CA PHE A 97 11.54 10.79 -15.26
C PHE A 97 10.17 10.93 -15.92
N LEU A 98 9.34 9.88 -15.86
CA LEU A 98 7.97 9.94 -16.39
C LEU A 98 7.09 10.94 -15.64
N ASP A 99 7.14 10.94 -14.31
CA ASP A 99 6.37 11.87 -13.48
C ASP A 99 6.84 13.32 -13.67
N LYS A 100 8.16 13.53 -13.80
CA LYS A 100 8.73 14.87 -14.06
C LYS A 100 8.34 15.38 -15.43
N ALA A 101 8.40 14.55 -16.47
CA ALA A 101 7.97 14.91 -17.83
C ALA A 101 6.49 15.34 -17.87
N ASP A 102 5.62 14.61 -17.14
CA ASP A 102 4.20 14.96 -17.04
C ASP A 102 3.98 16.29 -16.31
N VAL A 103 4.70 16.53 -15.20
CA VAL A 103 4.59 17.80 -14.44
C VAL A 103 5.14 18.99 -15.20
N ALA A 104 6.34 18.84 -15.77
CA ALA A 104 7.03 19.93 -16.47
C ALA A 104 6.53 20.13 -17.89
N GLN A 105 5.67 19.24 -18.40
CA GLN A 105 5.21 19.23 -19.79
C GLN A 105 6.37 19.13 -20.79
N GLU A 106 7.41 18.36 -20.43
CA GLU A 106 8.62 18.14 -21.20
C GLU A 106 8.58 16.81 -21.96
N VAL A 107 9.49 16.67 -22.94
CA VAL A 107 9.70 15.43 -23.68
C VAL A 107 10.89 14.68 -23.08
N VAL A 108 10.69 13.44 -22.67
CA VAL A 108 11.74 12.55 -22.17
C VAL A 108 11.75 11.27 -23.00
N ALA A 109 12.91 10.90 -23.52
CA ALA A 109 13.09 9.70 -24.35
C ALA A 109 12.05 9.57 -25.50
N GLY A 110 11.76 10.70 -26.17
CA GLY A 110 10.75 10.74 -27.24
C GLY A 110 9.29 10.69 -26.77
N THR A 111 9.06 10.65 -25.46
CA THR A 111 7.73 10.61 -24.85
C THR A 111 7.39 12.00 -24.32
N GLY A 112 6.47 12.70 -24.98
CA GLY A 112 6.00 14.03 -24.58
C GLY A 112 4.79 13.98 -23.64
N PRO A 113 4.34 15.14 -23.13
CA PRO A 113 3.25 15.23 -22.14
C PRO A 113 1.95 14.55 -22.56
N LYS A 114 1.66 14.52 -23.86
CA LYS A 114 0.49 13.81 -24.39
C LYS A 114 0.68 12.29 -24.40
N ASN A 115 1.91 11.80 -24.41
CA ASN A 115 2.27 10.39 -24.57
C ASN A 115 2.92 9.80 -23.30
N SER A 116 3.34 10.61 -22.33
CA SER A 116 3.96 10.14 -21.06
C SER A 116 3.01 9.26 -20.22
N ARG A 117 1.71 9.46 -20.40
CA ARG A 117 0.69 8.64 -19.72
C ARG A 117 0.70 7.18 -20.19
N GLY A 118 1.09 6.91 -21.46
CA GLY A 118 1.19 5.54 -21.99
C GLY A 118 2.24 4.73 -21.25
N PRO A 119 3.54 5.02 -21.37
CA PRO A 119 4.61 4.28 -20.71
C PRO A 119 4.46 4.22 -19.19
N ARG A 120 4.01 5.32 -18.55
CA ARG A 120 3.76 5.33 -17.12
C ARG A 120 2.67 4.35 -16.71
N ARG A 121 1.55 4.34 -17.44
CA ARG A 121 0.44 3.43 -17.18
C ARG A 121 0.84 1.98 -17.47
N ALA A 122 1.52 1.74 -18.58
CA ALA A 122 2.04 0.42 -18.94
C ALA A 122 2.97 -0.12 -17.85
N LEU A 123 3.90 0.71 -17.35
CA LEU A 123 4.81 0.33 -16.27
C LEU A 123 4.07 -0.02 -14.97
N LEU A 124 3.10 0.79 -14.56
CA LEU A 124 2.29 0.50 -13.38
C LEU A 124 1.44 -0.74 -13.56
N ASN A 125 0.87 -0.98 -14.75
CA ASN A 125 0.15 -2.20 -15.07
C ASN A 125 1.06 -3.45 -14.93
N CYS A 126 2.24 -3.43 -15.53
CA CYS A 126 3.20 -4.53 -15.43
C CYS A 126 3.59 -4.81 -13.98
N ILE A 127 3.98 -3.78 -13.22
CA ILE A 127 4.37 -3.92 -11.82
C ILE A 127 3.21 -4.46 -10.97
N GLY A 128 2.01 -3.91 -11.14
CA GLY A 128 0.85 -4.34 -10.40
C GLY A 128 0.48 -5.79 -10.68
N ASN A 129 0.59 -6.23 -11.94
CA ASN A 129 0.35 -7.64 -12.29
C ASN A 129 1.44 -8.57 -11.72
N VAL A 130 2.69 -8.14 -11.65
CA VAL A 130 3.77 -8.88 -10.95
C VAL A 130 3.45 -9.03 -9.47
N LEU A 131 3.06 -7.95 -8.81
CA LEU A 131 2.71 -7.97 -7.38
C LEU A 131 1.46 -8.83 -7.11
N ASP A 132 0.48 -8.84 -8.02
CA ASP A 132 -0.69 -9.69 -7.91
C ASP A 132 -0.35 -11.17 -8.15
N ALA A 133 0.44 -11.46 -9.19
CA ALA A 133 0.93 -12.80 -9.50
C ALA A 133 1.83 -13.39 -8.40
N SER A 134 2.46 -12.55 -7.58
CA SER A 134 3.21 -13.00 -6.42
C SER A 134 2.31 -13.65 -5.36
N GLN A 135 1.08 -13.17 -5.24
CA GLN A 135 0.15 -13.60 -4.19
C GLN A 135 -0.61 -14.88 -4.52
N ASP A 136 -0.78 -15.22 -5.80
CA ASP A 136 -1.39 -16.47 -6.25
C ASP A 136 -0.37 -17.55 -6.64
N GLY A 137 0.92 -17.20 -6.61
CA GLY A 137 2.03 -18.11 -6.92
C GLY A 137 2.35 -18.23 -8.40
N THR A 138 1.64 -17.56 -9.30
CA THR A 138 1.94 -17.58 -10.76
C THR A 138 3.26 -16.92 -11.09
N LEU A 139 3.80 -16.09 -10.20
CA LEU A 139 5.13 -15.49 -10.37
C LEU A 139 6.30 -16.48 -10.15
N LYS A 140 6.07 -17.62 -9.49
CA LYS A 140 7.13 -18.57 -9.10
C LYS A 140 8.14 -18.93 -10.19
N PRO A 141 7.74 -19.20 -11.45
CA PRO A 141 8.68 -19.55 -12.51
C PRO A 141 9.71 -18.47 -12.83
N PHE A 142 9.38 -17.22 -12.51
CA PHE A 142 10.18 -16.02 -12.82
C PHE A 142 11.03 -15.53 -11.66
N LEU A 143 10.98 -16.22 -10.53
CA LEU A 143 11.75 -15.90 -9.32
C LEU A 143 13.09 -16.63 -9.32
N ASN A 144 14.11 -16.02 -8.69
CA ASN A 144 15.37 -16.68 -8.43
C ASN A 144 15.26 -17.73 -7.29
N ASP A 145 16.32 -18.54 -7.09
CA ASP A 145 16.30 -19.61 -6.10
C ASP A 145 16.11 -19.10 -4.66
N ARG A 146 16.69 -17.94 -4.33
CA ARG A 146 16.55 -17.31 -3.00
C ARG A 146 15.11 -16.88 -2.75
N GLU A 147 14.48 -16.25 -3.74
CA GLU A 147 13.09 -15.81 -3.66
C GLU A 147 12.14 -17.03 -3.56
N ARG A 148 12.36 -18.09 -4.33
CA ARG A 148 11.60 -19.34 -4.23
C ARG A 148 11.77 -20.04 -2.88
N ALA A 149 12.99 -20.09 -2.36
CA ALA A 149 13.28 -20.70 -1.06
C ALA A 149 12.69 -19.93 0.13
N ALA A 150 12.44 -18.62 -0.03
CA ALA A 150 11.85 -17.80 1.01
C ALA A 150 10.35 -18.05 1.24
N GLN A 151 9.67 -18.70 0.28
CA GLN A 151 8.23 -18.93 0.36
C GLN A 151 7.86 -19.85 1.53
N ARG A 152 6.88 -19.44 2.34
CA ARG A 152 6.33 -20.22 3.45
C ARG A 152 4.80 -20.33 3.33
N ALA A 153 4.25 -21.51 3.67
CA ALA A 153 2.79 -21.73 3.71
C ALA A 153 2.14 -20.90 4.84
N ASP A 154 2.83 -20.76 5.97
CA ASP A 154 2.43 -19.92 7.11
C ASP A 154 3.42 -18.76 7.23
N SER A 155 3.26 -17.81 6.35
CA SER A 155 4.21 -16.71 6.19
C SER A 155 4.26 -15.76 7.37
N PRO A 156 5.37 -15.03 7.57
CA PRO A 156 5.48 -14.04 8.64
C PRO A 156 4.35 -13.01 8.63
N MET A 157 3.93 -12.51 7.46
CA MET A 157 2.84 -11.56 7.35
C MET A 157 1.48 -12.17 7.71
N THR A 158 1.24 -13.43 7.35
CA THR A 158 0.03 -14.16 7.76
C THR A 158 -0.02 -14.33 9.29
N ARG A 159 1.10 -14.68 9.91
CA ARG A 159 1.20 -14.80 11.39
C ARG A 159 1.03 -13.44 12.07
N LEU A 160 1.63 -12.38 11.52
CA LEU A 160 1.47 -11.02 12.02
C LEU A 160 0.02 -10.54 11.92
N GLY A 161 -0.65 -10.77 10.79
CA GLY A 161 -2.06 -10.43 10.60
C GLY A 161 -2.97 -11.12 11.62
N ARG A 162 -2.75 -12.42 11.88
CA ARG A 162 -3.47 -13.17 12.93
C ARG A 162 -3.22 -12.61 14.33
N PHE A 163 -1.96 -12.28 14.65
CA PHE A 163 -1.60 -11.65 15.91
C PHE A 163 -2.35 -10.33 16.12
N LEU A 164 -2.26 -9.42 15.15
CA LEU A 164 -2.92 -8.11 15.22
C LEU A 164 -4.44 -8.23 15.31
N THR A 165 -5.04 -9.18 14.58
CA THR A 165 -6.46 -9.52 14.68
C THR A 165 -6.83 -9.95 16.09
N THR A 166 -6.03 -10.82 16.69
CA THR A 166 -6.25 -11.30 18.07
C THR A 166 -6.17 -10.13 19.07
N ARG A 167 -5.18 -9.25 18.93
CA ARG A 167 -5.05 -8.07 19.79
C ARG A 167 -6.20 -7.09 19.64
N ALA A 168 -6.67 -6.86 18.40
CA ALA A 168 -7.85 -6.05 18.14
C ALA A 168 -9.10 -6.62 18.81
N ASN A 169 -9.30 -7.94 18.74
CA ASN A 169 -10.42 -8.65 19.40
C ASN A 169 -10.37 -8.55 20.92
N LEU A 170 -9.19 -8.44 21.51
CA LEU A 170 -8.97 -8.19 22.94
C LEU A 170 -9.15 -6.72 23.36
N GLY A 171 -9.48 -5.83 22.42
CA GLY A 171 -9.67 -4.41 22.70
C GLY A 171 -8.37 -3.58 22.71
N GLU A 172 -7.24 -4.16 22.28
CA GLU A 172 -5.91 -3.52 22.28
C GLU A 172 -5.62 -2.71 21.01
N ARG A 173 -6.63 -2.25 20.29
CA ARG A 173 -6.50 -1.56 19.00
C ARG A 173 -5.57 -0.33 19.02
N ASP A 174 -5.51 0.36 20.15
CA ASP A 174 -4.71 1.58 20.28
C ASP A 174 -3.26 1.31 20.69
N ARG A 175 -2.94 0.06 21.02
CA ARG A 175 -1.57 -0.39 21.32
C ARG A 175 -0.75 -0.70 20.07
N TRP A 176 -1.42 -1.05 18.97
CA TRP A 176 -0.77 -1.48 17.74
C TRP A 176 -1.25 -0.67 16.55
N SER A 177 -0.32 -0.14 15.78
CA SER A 177 -0.61 0.49 14.50
C SER A 177 0.39 0.00 13.46
N VAL A 178 -0.06 -0.15 12.23
CA VAL A 178 0.80 -0.50 11.11
C VAL A 178 0.87 0.67 10.15
N VAL A 179 2.08 1.09 9.82
CA VAL A 179 2.36 2.05 8.75
C VAL A 179 3.08 1.30 7.65
N SER A 180 2.71 1.47 6.39
CA SER A 180 3.34 0.76 5.27
C SER A 180 3.56 1.65 4.07
N THR A 181 4.70 1.46 3.41
CA THR A 181 5.00 2.03 2.09
C THR A 181 4.70 1.05 0.96
N ASN A 182 4.26 -0.18 1.27
CA ASN A 182 4.03 -1.22 0.29
C ASN A 182 2.70 -1.06 -0.44
N TRP A 183 2.70 -1.32 -1.73
CA TRP A 183 1.49 -1.38 -2.56
C TRP A 183 0.75 -2.71 -2.46
N ASP A 184 1.50 -3.80 -2.16
CA ASP A 184 0.94 -5.15 -2.06
C ASP A 184 -0.17 -5.24 -1.00
N THR A 185 -1.03 -6.26 -1.14
CA THR A 185 -2.17 -6.52 -0.26
C THR A 185 -1.96 -7.72 0.64
N THR A 186 -0.72 -8.10 0.87
CA THR A 186 -0.36 -9.29 1.64
C THR A 186 -0.93 -9.25 3.05
N LEU A 187 -0.71 -8.15 3.76
CA LEU A 187 -1.23 -7.99 5.12
C LEU A 187 -2.74 -7.71 5.13
N ASP A 188 -3.29 -6.98 4.15
CA ASP A 188 -4.74 -6.79 3.99
C ASP A 188 -5.46 -8.14 3.93
N ARG A 189 -4.95 -9.08 3.12
CA ARG A 189 -5.50 -10.45 3.00
C ARG A 189 -5.32 -11.27 4.26
N ALA A 190 -4.23 -11.04 5.01
CA ALA A 190 -4.00 -11.76 6.26
C ALA A 190 -5.03 -11.41 7.34
N PHE A 191 -5.52 -10.17 7.38
CA PHE A 191 -6.61 -9.76 8.28
C PHE A 191 -7.93 -10.46 7.97
N GLY A 192 -8.22 -10.77 6.70
CA GLY A 192 -9.47 -11.43 6.29
C GLY A 192 -9.54 -12.94 6.54
N ARG A 193 -8.46 -13.58 7.00
CA ARG A 193 -8.37 -15.05 7.14
C ARG A 193 -8.83 -15.63 8.49
N GLY A 194 -9.43 -14.85 9.37
CA GLY A 194 -9.89 -15.31 10.70
C GLY A 194 -11.39 -15.46 10.79
N PRO A 195 -11.89 -16.21 11.80
CA PRO A 195 -13.32 -16.39 12.04
C PRO A 195 -14.02 -15.06 12.42
N ILE A 196 -13.28 -14.09 12.93
CA ILE A 196 -13.75 -12.74 13.20
C ILE A 196 -12.72 -11.81 12.56
N ALA A 197 -12.98 -11.40 11.31
CA ALA A 197 -12.12 -10.43 10.62
C ALA A 197 -12.27 -9.05 11.30
N PRO A 198 -11.16 -8.39 11.68
CA PRO A 198 -11.23 -7.03 12.17
C PRO A 198 -11.58 -6.08 11.03
N VAL A 199 -12.17 -4.95 11.35
CA VAL A 199 -12.27 -3.85 10.39
C VAL A 199 -10.88 -3.25 10.22
N VAL A 200 -10.38 -3.26 9.00
CA VAL A 200 -9.14 -2.57 8.66
C VAL A 200 -9.42 -1.08 8.58
N ASP A 201 -8.80 -0.32 9.48
CA ASP A 201 -8.92 1.13 9.52
C ASP A 201 -7.73 1.79 8.81
N TYR A 202 -7.94 2.19 7.58
CA TYR A 202 -6.93 2.95 6.82
C TYR A 202 -6.81 4.41 7.27
N CYS A 203 -7.53 4.81 8.33
CA CYS A 203 -7.57 6.18 8.84
C CYS A 203 -7.99 7.22 7.78
N THR A 204 -8.86 6.80 6.88
CA THR A 204 -9.51 7.65 5.87
C THR A 204 -10.91 7.08 5.54
N TYR A 205 -11.69 7.84 4.78
CA TYR A 205 -13.01 7.40 4.39
C TYR A 205 -12.93 6.43 3.22
N THR A 206 -13.38 5.19 3.43
CA THR A 206 -13.39 4.15 2.40
C THR A 206 -14.79 3.60 2.19
N ILE A 207 -15.07 3.16 0.97
CA ILE A 207 -16.30 2.47 0.60
C ILE A 207 -15.92 1.06 0.14
N PRO A 208 -16.51 0.01 0.73
CA PRO A 208 -16.28 -1.34 0.27
C PRO A 208 -16.69 -1.51 -1.19
N TRP A 209 -15.78 -2.01 -2.02
CA TRP A 209 -16.01 -2.24 -3.44
C TRP A 209 -17.12 -3.28 -3.68
N GLU A 210 -17.16 -4.32 -2.86
CA GLU A 210 -18.09 -5.43 -2.91
C GLU A 210 -19.56 -4.99 -2.81
N ARG A 211 -19.81 -3.79 -2.27
CA ARG A 211 -21.16 -3.21 -2.21
C ARG A 211 -21.80 -3.06 -3.59
N TYR A 212 -21.01 -2.90 -4.64
CA TYR A 212 -21.48 -2.61 -6.00
C TYR A 212 -21.38 -3.79 -6.96
N TYR A 213 -20.66 -4.84 -6.58
CA TYR A 213 -20.38 -5.97 -7.45
C TYR A 213 -20.74 -7.29 -6.75
N ARG A 214 -22.03 -7.56 -6.62
CA ARG A 214 -22.52 -8.90 -6.28
C ARG A 214 -22.48 -9.76 -7.54
N THR A 215 -22.05 -10.99 -7.43
CA THR A 215 -22.21 -12.01 -8.46
C THR A 215 -23.68 -12.32 -8.65
N LYS A 216 -24.13 -12.49 -9.89
CA LYS A 216 -25.53 -12.75 -10.28
C LYS A 216 -26.17 -13.94 -9.54
N ASP A 217 -25.38 -14.82 -8.96
CA ASP A 217 -25.84 -16.03 -8.27
C ASP A 217 -26.39 -15.79 -6.86
N GLN A 218 -26.42 -14.55 -6.39
CA GLN A 218 -26.91 -14.18 -5.03
C GLN A 218 -28.20 -13.34 -5.06
N ASP A 219 -28.82 -13.16 -6.22
CA ASP A 219 -29.96 -12.24 -6.39
C ASP A 219 -31.32 -12.87 -6.08
N GLU A 220 -31.41 -14.14 -5.69
CA GLU A 220 -32.74 -14.74 -5.55
C GLU A 220 -33.43 -14.60 -4.20
N ASP A 221 -32.78 -14.28 -3.07
CA ASP A 221 -33.53 -14.15 -1.80
C ASP A 221 -32.82 -13.40 -0.66
N GLY A 222 -32.06 -12.41 -0.91
CA GLY A 222 -31.37 -11.71 0.18
C GLY A 222 -31.54 -10.20 0.20
N ALA A 223 -32.31 -9.70 1.15
CA ALA A 223 -32.23 -8.31 1.57
C ALA A 223 -30.74 -7.93 1.70
N VAL A 224 -30.37 -6.81 1.06
CA VAL A 224 -29.04 -6.22 1.20
C VAL A 224 -28.82 -5.93 2.68
N GLU A 225 -28.16 -6.86 3.40
CA GLU A 225 -27.57 -6.47 4.67
C GLU A 225 -26.67 -5.28 4.35
N ASP A 226 -27.04 -4.13 4.91
CA ASP A 226 -26.25 -2.92 4.85
C ASP A 226 -24.85 -3.27 5.33
N VAL A 227 -23.92 -3.55 4.40
CA VAL A 227 -22.51 -3.69 4.76
C VAL A 227 -22.19 -2.42 5.52
N PRO A 228 -21.78 -2.51 6.79
CA PRO A 228 -21.59 -1.32 7.61
C PRO A 228 -20.64 -0.39 6.87
N SER A 229 -21.16 0.72 6.37
CA SER A 229 -20.28 1.76 5.87
C SER A 229 -19.35 2.14 7.03
N VAL A 230 -18.15 2.57 6.74
CA VAL A 230 -17.21 3.08 7.76
C VAL A 230 -17.87 4.13 8.67
N TRP A 231 -18.93 4.77 8.19
CA TRP A 231 -19.79 5.73 8.89
C TRP A 231 -20.70 5.11 9.98
N LYS A 232 -21.02 3.83 9.85
CA LYS A 232 -21.88 3.11 10.81
C LYS A 232 -21.09 2.11 11.64
N ARG A 233 -19.81 2.38 11.93
CA ARG A 233 -19.02 1.50 12.80
C ARG A 233 -19.80 1.20 14.06
N PRO A 234 -20.11 -0.06 14.33
CA PRO A 234 -20.47 -0.43 15.67
C PRO A 234 -19.28 -0.05 16.56
N LEU A 235 -19.48 0.77 17.57
CA LEU A 235 -18.46 1.24 18.52
C LEU A 235 -17.66 0.09 19.19
N LYS A 236 -18.08 -1.15 18.98
CA LYS A 236 -17.53 -2.38 19.58
C LYS A 236 -16.81 -3.30 18.58
N GLN A 237 -16.73 -2.94 17.29
CA GLN A 237 -16.11 -3.83 16.32
C GLN A 237 -14.58 -3.74 16.42
N PRO A 238 -13.86 -4.88 16.50
CA PRO A 238 -12.41 -4.89 16.52
C PRO A 238 -11.85 -4.19 15.29
N THR A 239 -10.89 -3.30 15.49
CA THR A 239 -10.25 -2.56 14.39
C THR A 239 -8.74 -2.64 14.48
N VAL A 240 -8.09 -2.75 13.33
CA VAL A 240 -6.63 -2.63 13.19
C VAL A 240 -6.34 -1.38 12.36
N LYS A 241 -5.51 -0.47 12.89
CA LYS A 241 -5.06 0.71 12.14
C LYS A 241 -3.97 0.29 11.15
N PHE A 242 -4.23 0.53 9.86
CA PHE A 242 -3.29 0.19 8.79
C PHE A 242 -3.15 1.35 7.80
N LEU A 243 -2.06 2.11 7.95
CA LEU A 243 -1.81 3.36 7.24
C LEU A 243 -0.89 3.12 6.05
N LYS A 244 -1.46 3.02 4.84
CA LYS A 244 -0.71 2.78 3.60
C LYS A 244 -0.33 4.11 2.95
N LEU A 245 0.91 4.56 3.17
CA LEU A 245 1.42 5.88 2.75
C LEU A 245 1.48 6.04 1.23
N HIS A 246 1.74 4.97 0.52
CA HIS A 246 1.88 4.98 -0.93
C HIS A 246 0.63 4.45 -1.65
N GLY A 247 -0.51 4.39 -0.97
CA GLY A 247 -1.71 3.79 -1.54
C GLY A 247 -1.64 2.26 -1.59
N SER A 248 -2.47 1.64 -2.41
CA SER A 248 -2.58 0.18 -2.43
C SER A 248 -3.19 -0.33 -3.74
N LEU A 249 -2.81 -1.55 -4.12
CA LEU A 249 -3.35 -2.23 -5.31
C LEU A 249 -4.85 -2.51 -5.22
N ASN A 250 -5.42 -2.53 -4.02
CA ASN A 250 -6.84 -2.76 -3.78
C ASN A 250 -7.66 -1.46 -3.61
N TRP A 251 -7.12 -0.32 -4.03
CA TRP A 251 -7.77 0.99 -3.91
C TRP A 251 -8.10 1.61 -5.27
N LEU A 252 -9.32 2.13 -5.39
CA LEU A 252 -9.78 2.93 -6.52
C LEU A 252 -10.36 4.26 -6.04
N TRP A 253 -10.04 5.32 -6.71
CA TRP A 253 -10.48 6.67 -6.38
C TRP A 253 -11.26 7.30 -7.54
N CYS A 254 -12.36 7.96 -7.20
CA CYS A 254 -13.12 8.76 -8.16
C CYS A 254 -12.66 10.22 -8.13
N PRO A 255 -12.14 10.76 -9.24
CA PRO A 255 -11.71 12.16 -9.30
C PRO A 255 -12.86 13.17 -9.22
N THR A 256 -14.10 12.74 -9.50
CA THR A 256 -15.28 13.62 -9.50
C THR A 256 -15.88 13.77 -8.11
N CYS A 257 -16.16 12.67 -7.42
CA CYS A 257 -16.78 12.72 -6.08
C CYS A 257 -15.77 12.50 -4.94
N SER A 258 -14.51 12.34 -5.26
CA SER A 258 -13.41 12.10 -4.31
C SER A 258 -13.60 10.88 -3.38
N ARG A 259 -14.46 9.92 -3.76
CA ARG A 259 -14.65 8.70 -2.98
C ARG A 259 -13.54 7.71 -3.23
N LEU A 260 -13.12 7.04 -2.15
CA LEU A 260 -12.12 5.97 -2.17
C LEU A 260 -12.82 4.64 -1.97
N PHE A 261 -12.74 3.77 -2.95
CA PHE A 261 -13.24 2.41 -2.93
C PHE A 261 -12.11 1.45 -2.58
N VAL A 262 -12.38 0.49 -1.72
CA VAL A 262 -11.39 -0.47 -1.23
C VAL A 262 -11.96 -1.88 -1.30
N SER A 263 -11.20 -2.84 -1.82
CA SER A 263 -11.53 -4.26 -1.72
C SER A 263 -10.55 -4.97 -0.78
N PRO A 264 -11.00 -5.68 0.25
CA PRO A 264 -10.13 -6.49 1.09
C PRO A 264 -9.66 -7.78 0.39
N ILE A 265 -10.31 -8.18 -0.69
CA ILE A 265 -10.12 -9.48 -1.33
C ILE A 265 -9.36 -9.35 -2.65
N TRP A 266 -9.59 -8.28 -3.42
CA TRP A 266 -9.08 -8.16 -4.79
C TRP A 266 -8.16 -6.96 -4.98
N ASN A 267 -7.17 -7.13 -5.83
CA ASN A 267 -6.33 -6.03 -6.31
C ASN A 267 -7.05 -5.30 -7.46
N ILE A 268 -8.01 -4.46 -7.11
CA ILE A 268 -8.87 -3.74 -8.07
C ILE A 268 -8.17 -2.60 -8.79
N GLY A 269 -7.07 -2.08 -8.19
CA GLY A 269 -6.45 -0.82 -8.62
C GLY A 269 -5.77 -0.85 -9.99
N LEU A 270 -5.39 -2.02 -10.51
CA LEU A 270 -4.62 -2.10 -11.76
C LEU A 270 -5.26 -2.95 -12.85
N ARG A 271 -6.16 -3.84 -12.50
CA ARG A 271 -6.69 -4.77 -13.49
C ARG A 271 -7.70 -4.16 -14.44
N GLY A 272 -8.33 -3.04 -14.14
CA GLY A 272 -9.47 -2.59 -14.97
C GLY A 272 -10.49 -3.68 -15.20
N THR A 273 -10.25 -4.87 -14.62
CA THR A 273 -11.01 -6.09 -14.72
C THR A 273 -11.68 -6.35 -13.38
N ALA A 274 -12.94 -6.47 -13.42
CA ALA A 274 -13.72 -7.08 -12.39
C ALA A 274 -13.25 -8.54 -12.14
N PRO A 275 -13.58 -9.13 -10.97
CA PRO A 275 -13.33 -10.53 -10.68
C PRO A 275 -13.80 -11.44 -11.80
N SER A 276 -13.20 -12.62 -11.92
CA SER A 276 -13.54 -13.65 -12.92
C SER A 276 -15.06 -13.79 -13.08
N GLY A 277 -15.58 -13.38 -14.24
CA GLY A 277 -17.01 -13.38 -14.54
C GLY A 277 -17.61 -12.06 -15.03
N LEU A 278 -16.86 -10.95 -14.96
CA LEU A 278 -17.26 -9.68 -15.56
C LEU A 278 -16.41 -9.39 -16.80
N GLU A 279 -17.07 -8.98 -17.87
CA GLU A 279 -16.46 -8.70 -19.18
C GLU A 279 -15.24 -7.77 -19.08
N PRO A 280 -14.11 -8.09 -19.72
CA PRO A 280 -12.88 -7.27 -19.70
C PRO A 280 -13.06 -5.85 -20.24
N SER A 281 -14.12 -5.64 -21.02
CA SER A 281 -14.45 -4.36 -21.65
C SER A 281 -15.08 -3.34 -20.70
N ARG A 282 -15.44 -3.70 -19.48
CA ARG A 282 -16.05 -2.76 -18.55
C ARG A 282 -14.97 -1.92 -17.88
N ARG A 283 -14.78 -0.73 -18.44
CA ARG A 283 -14.07 0.35 -17.75
C ARG A 283 -14.66 0.55 -16.37
N LEU A 284 -13.80 0.71 -15.36
CA LEU A 284 -14.25 0.92 -13.98
C LEU A 284 -14.83 2.33 -13.85
N TYR A 285 -16.13 2.42 -13.83
CA TYR A 285 -16.86 3.68 -13.63
C TYR A 285 -17.22 3.84 -12.16
N CYS A 286 -17.28 5.09 -11.71
CA CYS A 286 -17.72 5.37 -10.36
C CYS A 286 -19.22 5.05 -10.19
N PRO A 287 -19.60 4.09 -9.35
CA PRO A 287 -20.99 3.71 -9.19
C PRO A 287 -21.85 4.82 -8.58
N GLU A 288 -21.25 5.75 -7.86
CA GLU A 288 -21.92 6.85 -7.18
C GLU A 288 -22.11 8.09 -8.08
N CYS A 289 -21.33 8.19 -9.17
CA CYS A 289 -21.42 9.30 -10.12
C CYS A 289 -22.18 8.90 -11.41
N ARG A 290 -22.55 7.62 -11.54
CA ARG A 290 -23.26 7.12 -12.71
C ARG A 290 -24.68 7.67 -12.68
N PRO A 291 -25.15 8.35 -13.76
CA PRO A 291 -26.53 8.74 -13.87
C PRO A 291 -27.45 7.49 -13.87
N SER A 292 -28.53 7.55 -13.11
CA SER A 292 -29.51 6.46 -13.02
C SER A 292 -30.37 6.29 -14.29
N ASP A 293 -30.32 7.25 -15.21
CA ASP A 293 -31.18 7.34 -16.41
C ASP A 293 -30.54 6.75 -17.68
N GLY A 294 -29.34 6.17 -17.58
CA GLY A 294 -28.67 5.55 -18.73
C GLY A 294 -28.14 6.52 -19.78
N THR A 295 -28.20 7.84 -19.53
CA THR A 295 -27.63 8.82 -20.45
C THR A 295 -26.13 8.62 -20.62
N THR A 296 -25.63 8.67 -21.85
CA THR A 296 -24.22 8.54 -22.23
C THR A 296 -23.43 9.79 -21.84
N VAL A 297 -23.40 10.11 -20.53
CA VAL A 297 -22.45 11.09 -20.02
C VAL A 297 -21.07 10.42 -19.98
N THR A 298 -20.04 11.15 -20.28
CA THR A 298 -18.64 10.77 -20.06
C THR A 298 -18.47 10.38 -18.59
N GLU A 299 -18.71 9.10 -18.29
CA GLU A 299 -18.71 8.58 -16.91
C GLU A 299 -17.31 8.75 -16.30
N PRO A 300 -17.20 9.25 -15.08
CA PRO A 300 -15.92 9.41 -14.43
C PRO A 300 -15.26 8.04 -14.21
N LEU A 301 -14.11 7.85 -14.87
CA LEU A 301 -13.30 6.65 -14.67
C LEU A 301 -12.66 6.69 -13.29
N LEU A 302 -12.79 5.58 -12.57
CA LEU A 302 -12.02 5.34 -11.37
C LEU A 302 -10.53 5.24 -11.70
N ARG A 303 -9.70 5.69 -10.76
CA ARG A 303 -8.25 5.70 -10.90
C ARG A 303 -7.62 4.92 -9.76
N GLU A 304 -6.55 4.24 -10.05
CA GLU A 304 -5.68 3.63 -9.05
C GLU A 304 -5.09 4.68 -8.10
N VAL A 305 -4.88 4.29 -6.86
CA VAL A 305 -4.26 5.12 -5.83
C VAL A 305 -2.90 4.54 -5.50
N LEU A 306 -1.91 4.89 -6.31
CA LEU A 306 -0.53 4.48 -6.13
C LEU A 306 0.37 5.71 -6.13
N VAL A 307 1.07 5.92 -5.02
CA VAL A 307 2.15 6.90 -4.90
C VAL A 307 3.43 6.20 -5.32
N THR A 308 3.96 6.61 -6.45
CA THR A 308 5.18 6.04 -7.02
C THR A 308 6.40 6.35 -6.13
N PRO A 309 7.39 5.45 -6.06
CA PRO A 309 8.62 5.67 -5.31
C PRO A 309 9.53 6.65 -6.07
N THR A 310 9.03 7.85 -6.31
CA THR A 310 9.73 8.91 -7.06
C THR A 310 10.17 10.01 -6.12
N MET A 311 11.12 10.82 -6.59
CA MET A 311 11.57 12.01 -5.86
C MET A 311 10.51 13.13 -5.82
N ILE A 312 9.45 13.02 -6.63
CA ILE A 312 8.36 13.99 -6.67
C ILE A 312 7.06 13.25 -6.42
N LYS A 313 6.61 13.23 -5.16
CA LYS A 313 5.37 12.55 -4.78
C LYS A 313 4.17 13.50 -4.90
N ARG A 314 3.13 13.04 -5.61
CA ARG A 314 1.85 13.74 -5.67
C ARG A 314 0.97 13.27 -4.51
N LEU A 315 0.92 14.06 -3.44
CA LEU A 315 0.08 13.82 -2.26
C LEU A 315 -1.16 14.72 -2.24
N ASP A 316 -1.66 15.11 -3.40
CA ASP A 316 -2.77 16.08 -3.51
C ASP A 316 -4.11 15.48 -3.07
N MET A 317 -4.24 14.18 -3.14
CA MET A 317 -5.44 13.46 -2.76
C MET A 317 -5.72 13.59 -1.26
N VAL A 318 -6.93 14.03 -0.91
CA VAL A 318 -7.34 14.26 0.48
C VAL A 318 -7.16 13.02 1.36
N HIS A 319 -7.50 11.84 0.85
CA HIS A 319 -7.35 10.56 1.57
C HIS A 319 -5.90 10.28 1.95
N LEU A 320 -4.95 10.48 1.03
CA LEU A 320 -3.53 10.32 1.32
C LEU A 320 -3.06 11.31 2.37
N LYS A 321 -3.45 12.59 2.27
CA LYS A 321 -3.10 13.60 3.29
C LYS A 321 -3.57 13.18 4.68
N MET A 322 -4.77 12.61 4.79
CA MET A 322 -5.31 12.11 6.05
C MET A 322 -4.50 10.92 6.59
N ILE A 323 -4.16 9.97 5.74
CA ILE A 323 -3.35 8.81 6.12
C ILE A 323 -1.96 9.24 6.58
N TRP A 324 -1.30 10.14 5.84
CA TRP A 324 0.01 10.68 6.20
C TRP A 324 -0.01 11.43 7.52
N TYR A 325 -1.04 12.26 7.75
CA TYR A 325 -1.20 12.97 9.02
C TYR A 325 -1.39 11.99 10.18
N ASN A 326 -2.26 10.99 10.02
CA ASN A 326 -2.46 9.98 11.05
C ASN A 326 -1.17 9.16 11.30
N ALA A 327 -0.40 8.82 10.26
CA ALA A 327 0.88 8.14 10.42
C ALA A 327 1.89 8.97 11.22
N LEU A 328 1.99 10.27 10.92
CA LEU A 328 2.80 11.21 11.71
C LEU A 328 2.42 11.17 13.19
N VAL A 329 1.12 11.21 13.47
CA VAL A 329 0.60 11.19 14.84
C VAL A 329 0.89 9.86 15.53
N GLU A 330 0.55 8.73 14.88
CA GLU A 330 0.80 7.40 15.42
C GLU A 330 2.27 7.19 15.79
N ILE A 331 3.19 7.59 14.90
CA ILE A 331 4.64 7.51 15.14
C ILE A 331 5.08 8.47 16.25
N SER A 332 4.55 9.70 16.30
CA SER A 332 4.94 10.67 17.30
C SER A 332 4.54 10.28 18.73
N GLN A 333 3.47 9.52 18.87
CA GLN A 333 2.94 9.03 20.15
C GLN A 333 3.46 7.65 20.56
N ALA A 334 4.14 6.94 19.66
CA ALA A 334 4.61 5.60 19.94
C ALA A 334 5.68 5.57 21.02
N ARG A 335 5.60 4.58 21.92
CA ARG A 335 6.68 4.19 22.82
C ARG A 335 7.75 3.42 22.07
N ARG A 336 7.32 2.61 21.08
CA ARG A 336 8.21 1.78 20.26
C ARG A 336 7.87 1.93 18.79
N VAL A 337 8.88 2.09 17.95
CA VAL A 337 8.76 2.05 16.48
C VAL A 337 9.66 0.95 15.95
N VAL A 338 9.08 -0.01 15.23
CA VAL A 338 9.78 -1.14 14.65
C VAL A 338 9.75 -1.02 13.13
N PHE A 339 10.89 -0.78 12.53
CA PHE A 339 11.05 -0.74 11.07
C PHE A 339 11.36 -2.13 10.54
N VAL A 340 10.56 -2.61 9.61
CA VAL A 340 10.65 -3.98 9.06
C VAL A 340 10.79 -3.91 7.54
N GLY A 341 11.95 -4.28 7.03
CA GLY A 341 12.20 -4.30 5.59
C GLY A 341 12.07 -2.95 4.89
N TYR A 342 12.26 -1.84 5.63
CA TYR A 342 12.29 -0.49 5.09
C TYR A 342 13.69 0.10 5.25
N SER A 343 14.32 0.50 4.14
CA SER A 343 15.69 1.03 4.13
C SER A 343 15.78 2.54 4.31
N ALA A 344 14.64 3.23 4.34
CA ALA A 344 14.55 4.69 4.29
C ALA A 344 15.35 5.30 3.14
N PRO A 345 15.06 4.93 1.88
CA PRO A 345 15.85 5.35 0.72
C PRO A 345 15.75 6.87 0.53
N PRO A 346 16.78 7.52 -0.07
CA PRO A 346 16.76 8.95 -0.32
C PRO A 346 15.57 9.41 -1.19
N ALA A 347 15.12 8.58 -2.13
CA ALA A 347 13.98 8.86 -2.98
C ALA A 347 12.65 8.99 -2.22
N ASP A 348 12.55 8.40 -1.03
CA ASP A 348 11.38 8.56 -0.13
C ASP A 348 11.53 9.80 0.76
N TYR A 349 11.89 10.94 0.17
CA TYR A 349 12.16 12.17 0.90
C TYR A 349 11.00 12.59 1.82
N GLU A 350 9.77 12.51 1.37
CA GLU A 350 8.59 12.88 2.16
C GLU A 350 8.39 11.95 3.36
N VAL A 351 8.63 10.64 3.20
CA VAL A 351 8.58 9.68 4.31
C VAL A 351 9.70 9.99 5.30
N ARG A 352 10.92 10.24 4.81
CA ARG A 352 12.06 10.65 5.66
C ARG A 352 11.74 11.93 6.43
N TYR A 353 11.16 12.94 5.76
CA TYR A 353 10.73 14.19 6.41
C TYR A 353 9.67 13.94 7.48
N MET A 354 8.65 13.13 7.19
CA MET A 354 7.60 12.76 8.15
C MET A 354 8.21 12.05 9.37
N LEU A 355 9.12 11.11 9.17
CA LEU A 355 9.82 10.41 10.25
C LEU A 355 10.63 11.39 11.10
N ALA A 356 11.48 12.21 10.48
CA ALA A 356 12.27 13.21 11.20
C ALA A 356 11.38 14.14 12.04
N LYS A 357 10.27 14.61 11.47
CA LYS A 357 9.28 15.44 12.17
C LYS A 357 8.63 14.71 13.33
N ALA A 358 8.19 13.45 13.14
CA ALA A 358 7.58 12.65 14.19
C ALA A 358 8.53 12.38 15.36
N PHE A 359 9.80 12.16 15.06
CA PHE A 359 10.82 11.93 16.09
C PHE A 359 11.27 13.20 16.80
N ALA A 360 11.32 14.32 16.10
CA ALA A 360 11.66 15.62 16.71
C ALA A 360 10.58 16.13 17.68
N SER A 361 9.31 15.86 17.40
CA SER A 361 8.16 16.35 18.18
C SER A 361 7.63 15.37 19.22
N GLY A 362 8.12 14.15 19.23
CA GLY A 362 7.57 13.07 20.03
C GLY A 362 8.32 12.75 21.32
N ASN A 363 8.04 11.57 21.85
CA ASN A 363 8.62 11.06 23.09
C ASN A 363 10.13 10.83 22.97
N ARG A 364 10.93 11.48 23.84
CA ARG A 364 12.40 11.33 23.88
C ARG A 364 12.87 9.96 24.37
N GLY A 365 12.04 9.20 25.08
CA GLY A 365 12.33 7.84 25.56
C GLY A 365 11.90 6.73 24.60
N ARG A 366 11.65 7.05 23.33
CA ARG A 366 11.17 6.10 22.33
C ARG A 366 12.23 5.04 22.00
N GLU A 367 11.78 3.80 21.94
CA GLU A 367 12.58 2.68 21.47
C GLU A 367 12.47 2.54 19.95
N VAL A 368 13.60 2.42 19.28
CA VAL A 368 13.66 2.22 17.83
C VAL A 368 14.36 0.90 17.55
N LEU A 369 13.66 0.02 16.84
CA LEU A 369 14.19 -1.24 16.37
C LEU A 369 14.12 -1.28 14.83
N VAL A 370 15.24 -1.59 14.19
CA VAL A 370 15.32 -1.83 12.75
C VAL A 370 15.59 -3.32 12.52
N VAL A 371 14.70 -3.98 11.79
CA VAL A 371 14.80 -5.40 11.47
C VAL A 371 15.31 -5.58 10.04
N THR A 372 16.42 -6.27 9.89
CA THR A 372 17.13 -6.41 8.63
C THR A 372 17.87 -7.74 8.52
N THR A 373 18.72 -7.88 7.51
CA THR A 373 19.65 -8.98 7.37
C THR A 373 21.03 -8.59 7.93
N PRO A 374 21.91 -9.54 8.28
CA PRO A 374 23.25 -9.22 8.78
C PRO A 374 24.07 -8.32 7.86
N THR A 375 23.93 -8.50 6.54
CA THR A 375 24.68 -7.76 5.52
C THR A 375 24.44 -6.25 5.57
N ASP A 376 23.20 -5.83 5.90
CA ASP A 376 22.80 -4.43 5.80
C ASP A 376 22.74 -3.71 7.16
N ALA A 377 23.04 -4.44 8.25
CA ALA A 377 22.81 -3.97 9.61
C ALA A 377 23.48 -2.64 9.96
N ASP A 378 24.78 -2.50 9.67
CA ASP A 378 25.54 -1.31 10.02
C ASP A 378 25.18 -0.10 9.15
N ALA A 379 24.99 -0.33 7.85
CA ALA A 379 24.57 0.72 6.92
C ALA A 379 23.19 1.28 7.30
N LEU A 380 22.24 0.41 7.64
CA LEU A 380 20.92 0.81 8.08
C LEU A 380 20.95 1.51 9.44
N ARG A 381 21.72 1.01 10.40
CA ARG A 381 21.89 1.69 11.70
C ARG A 381 22.36 3.13 11.50
N GLN A 382 23.39 3.35 10.70
CA GLN A 382 23.90 4.69 10.40
C GLN A 382 22.88 5.56 9.67
N ASN A 383 22.15 5.01 8.69
CA ASN A 383 21.12 5.76 7.96
C ASN A 383 20.00 6.24 8.90
N TYR A 384 19.49 5.36 9.75
CA TYR A 384 18.46 5.71 10.71
C TYR A 384 18.96 6.67 11.80
N GLN A 385 20.17 6.50 12.32
CA GLN A 385 20.77 7.45 13.28
C GLN A 385 20.89 8.85 12.70
N ARG A 386 21.28 8.98 11.41
CA ARG A 386 21.30 10.29 10.74
C ARG A 386 19.92 10.88 10.51
N LEU A 387 18.91 10.02 10.29
CA LEU A 387 17.55 10.45 9.96
C LEU A 387 16.77 10.92 11.18
N ILE A 388 16.80 10.13 12.26
CA ILE A 388 15.92 10.33 13.43
C ILE A 388 16.68 10.64 14.71
N GLY A 389 18.01 10.53 14.71
CA GLY A 389 18.85 10.70 15.89
C GLY A 389 18.67 9.58 16.93
N GLY A 390 19.35 9.74 18.08
CA GLY A 390 19.20 8.84 19.22
C GLY A 390 19.77 7.44 19.02
N THR A 391 19.35 6.52 19.89
CA THR A 391 19.80 5.11 19.86
C THR A 391 18.90 4.31 18.97
N VAL A 392 19.49 3.62 17.98
CA VAL A 392 18.80 2.72 17.05
C VAL A 392 19.32 1.31 17.30
N HIS A 393 18.42 0.43 17.73
CA HIS A 393 18.70 -0.99 17.85
C HIS A 393 18.50 -1.67 16.51
N VAL A 394 19.33 -2.63 16.18
CA VAL A 394 19.21 -3.40 14.93
C VAL A 394 19.13 -4.88 15.29
N SER A 395 18.06 -5.54 14.83
CA SER A 395 17.92 -7.00 14.88
C SER A 395 18.23 -7.57 13.51
N THR A 396 19.04 -8.59 13.47
CA THR A 396 19.39 -9.35 12.27
C THR A 396 18.61 -10.66 12.14
N ASP A 397 17.61 -10.88 13.00
CA ASP A 397 16.78 -12.09 12.98
C ASP A 397 15.82 -12.12 11.77
N GLY A 398 15.78 -11.03 11.01
CA GLY A 398 14.87 -10.87 9.88
C GLY A 398 13.41 -10.77 10.29
N VAL A 399 12.54 -10.75 9.29
CA VAL A 399 11.09 -10.60 9.50
C VAL A 399 10.51 -11.79 10.28
N GLU A 400 11.01 -12.98 10.01
CA GLU A 400 10.53 -14.22 10.66
C GLU A 400 10.81 -14.21 12.16
N GLY A 401 12.06 -13.98 12.56
CA GLY A 401 12.42 -13.94 13.98
C GLY A 401 11.73 -12.81 14.74
N LEU A 402 11.50 -11.65 14.10
CA LEU A 402 10.70 -10.59 14.71
C LEU A 402 9.27 -11.06 14.98
N VAL A 403 8.60 -11.65 13.98
CA VAL A 403 7.20 -12.08 14.12
C VAL A 403 7.08 -13.17 15.19
N GLU A 404 8.04 -14.08 15.27
CA GLU A 404 8.09 -15.10 16.35
C GLU A 404 8.16 -14.44 17.72
N LYS A 405 9.02 -13.45 17.92
CA LYS A 405 9.14 -12.72 19.19
C LYS A 405 7.86 -11.96 19.53
N ILE A 406 7.24 -11.29 18.56
CA ILE A 406 5.96 -10.59 18.74
C ILE A 406 4.86 -11.55 19.15
N VAL A 407 4.72 -12.69 18.47
CA VAL A 407 3.67 -13.68 18.73
C VAL A 407 3.89 -14.38 20.06
N ALA A 408 5.13 -14.70 20.41
CA ALA A 408 5.48 -15.32 21.69
C ALA A 408 5.33 -14.37 22.89
N GLY A 409 5.16 -13.06 22.66
CA GLY A 409 5.06 -12.07 23.75
C GLY A 409 6.34 -11.95 24.56
N THR A 410 7.49 -12.31 24.00
CA THR A 410 8.78 -12.20 24.68
C THR A 410 9.15 -10.75 24.90
N SER A 411 9.39 -10.39 26.15
CA SER A 411 9.76 -9.05 26.65
C SER A 411 11.16 -8.61 26.25
N GLY A 412 11.45 -8.62 24.97
CA GLY A 412 12.76 -8.27 24.42
C GLY A 412 12.67 -7.60 23.04
N LEU A 413 11.52 -7.04 22.73
CA LEU A 413 11.33 -6.15 21.58
C LEU A 413 11.66 -4.72 21.98
#